data_87a7120ef3e41bdff5ae7941c9004f12
#
_entry.id   87a7120ef3e41bdff5ae7941c9004f12
#
_cell.length_a   1.000
_cell.length_b   1.000
_cell.length_c   1.000
_cell.angle_alpha   90.00
_cell.angle_beta   90.00
_cell.angle_gamma   90.00
#
_symmetry.space_group_name_H-M   'P 1'
#
loop_
_entity.id
_entity.type
_entity.pdbx_description
1 polymer ?
#
loop_
_entity_poly.entity_id
_entity_poly.type
_entity_poly.pdbx_seq_one_letter_code
_entity_poly.pdbx_strand_id
1 'polypeptide(L)'
;MNKKSIWITGGSTGIGKALAIKFAEKNWNVAISARRVELLDELSKNYENIFSFPLDVTDKTKCIEVFNQIKTKFENIDICFFSTGTWN
;
A
#
# COMPACT_ATOMS: atom_id res chain seq x y z
N MET A 1 18.20 1.65 -12.26
CA MET A 1 18.18 1.26 -10.89
C MET A 1 16.79 1.07 -10.39
N ASN A 2 16.56 -0.04 -9.71
CA ASN A 2 15.22 -0.31 -9.22
C ASN A 2 14.95 0.49 -7.97
N LYS A 3 13.75 1.06 -7.91
CA LYS A 3 13.31 1.72 -6.70
C LYS A 3 12.98 0.70 -5.64
N LYS A 4 13.13 1.07 -4.41
CA LYS A 4 12.65 0.25 -3.31
C LYS A 4 11.14 0.36 -3.24
N SER A 5 10.51 -0.67 -2.70
CA SER A 5 9.05 -0.76 -2.67
C SER A 5 8.55 -1.13 -1.29
N ILE A 6 7.41 -0.56 -0.93
CA ILE A 6 6.76 -0.87 0.34
C ILE A 6 5.28 -1.12 0.08
N TRP A 7 4.73 -2.11 0.78
CA TRP A 7 3.30 -2.40 0.74
C TRP A 7 2.73 -2.11 2.11
N ILE A 8 1.78 -1.19 2.16
CA ILE A 8 1.15 -0.77 3.41
C ILE A 8 -0.31 -1.18 3.38
N THR A 9 -0.75 -2.01 4.33
CA THR A 9 -2.16 -2.30 4.48
C THR A 9 -2.71 -1.37 5.56
N GLY A 10 -3.93 -0.93 5.38
CA GLY A 10 -4.51 0.06 6.26
C GLY A 10 -4.01 1.46 5.96
N GLY A 11 -3.63 1.71 4.71
CA GLY A 11 -2.98 2.96 4.33
C GLY A 11 -3.89 4.16 4.22
N SER A 12 -5.20 3.98 4.38
CA SER A 12 -6.12 5.07 4.15
C SER A 12 -6.20 6.07 5.29
N THR A 13 -5.80 5.69 6.50
CA THR A 13 -5.90 6.60 7.64
C THR A 13 -4.73 6.40 8.59
N GLY A 14 -4.53 7.36 9.47
CA GLY A 14 -3.61 7.25 10.58
C GLY A 14 -2.18 7.00 10.18
N ILE A 15 -1.57 6.05 10.84
CA ILE A 15 -0.15 5.74 10.66
C ILE A 15 0.14 5.26 9.25
N GLY A 16 -0.77 4.46 8.69
CA GLY A 16 -0.58 3.95 7.34
C GLY A 16 -0.50 5.06 6.31
N LYS A 17 -1.39 6.04 6.41
CA LYS A 17 -1.39 7.18 5.50
C LYS A 17 -0.09 7.98 5.64
N ALA A 18 0.32 8.24 6.88
CA ALA A 18 1.54 9.00 7.12
C ALA A 18 2.77 8.28 6.54
N LEU A 19 2.82 6.97 6.71
CA LEU A 19 3.92 6.20 6.15
C LEU A 19 3.92 6.22 4.64
N ALA A 20 2.74 6.09 4.03
CA ALA A 20 2.65 6.11 2.57
C ALA A 20 3.21 7.40 2.01
N ILE A 21 2.83 8.52 2.60
CA ILE A 21 3.31 9.81 2.14
C ILE A 21 4.82 9.94 2.35
N LYS A 22 5.30 9.52 3.50
CA LYS A 22 6.71 9.63 3.80
C LYS A 22 7.58 8.83 2.84
N PHE A 23 7.18 7.58 2.55
CA PHE A 23 7.94 6.76 1.63
C PHE A 23 7.81 7.26 0.19
N ALA A 24 6.64 7.80 -0.17
CA ALA A 24 6.47 8.38 -1.49
C ALA A 24 7.40 9.57 -1.68
N GLU A 25 7.56 10.37 -0.65
CA GLU A 25 8.46 11.52 -0.72
C GLU A 25 9.92 11.10 -0.82
N LYS A 26 10.23 9.88 -0.42
CA LYS A 26 11.58 9.33 -0.57
C LYS A 26 11.77 8.59 -1.89
N ASN A 27 10.81 8.71 -2.79
CA ASN A 27 10.88 8.08 -4.10
C ASN A 27 10.77 6.56 -4.09
N TRP A 28 10.15 6.00 -3.07
CA TRP A 28 9.86 4.58 -3.08
C TRP A 28 8.59 4.33 -3.90
N ASN A 29 8.47 3.12 -4.42
CA ASN A 29 7.18 2.68 -4.94
C ASN A 29 6.33 2.27 -3.76
N VAL A 30 5.14 2.84 -3.64
CA VAL A 30 4.28 2.62 -2.48
C VAL A 30 2.97 1.99 -2.94
N ALA A 31 2.70 0.79 -2.46
CA ALA A 31 1.42 0.15 -2.66
C ALA A 31 0.62 0.31 -1.39
N ILE A 32 -0.60 0.79 -1.48
CA ILE A 32 -1.47 0.96 -0.32
C ILE A 32 -2.73 0.14 -0.50
N SER A 33 -3.15 -0.51 0.56
CA SER A 33 -4.34 -1.36 0.55
C SER A 33 -5.20 -1.07 1.75
N ALA A 34 -6.50 -0.97 1.51
CA ALA A 34 -7.51 -0.81 2.54
C ALA A 34 -8.85 -1.11 1.90
N ARG A 35 -9.89 -1.21 2.72
CA ARG A 35 -11.22 -1.47 2.17
C ARG A 35 -11.85 -0.24 1.53
N ARG A 36 -11.48 0.95 1.98
CA ARG A 36 -12.07 2.17 1.46
C ARG A 36 -11.32 2.68 0.25
N VAL A 37 -11.87 2.46 -0.91
CA VAL A 37 -11.23 2.79 -2.17
C VAL A 37 -11.06 4.28 -2.35
N GLU A 38 -12.04 5.06 -1.92
CA GLU A 38 -12.00 6.51 -2.13
C GLU A 38 -10.78 7.16 -1.51
N LEU A 39 -10.42 6.73 -0.30
CA LEU A 39 -9.28 7.32 0.38
C LEU A 39 -7.97 6.90 -0.25
N LEU A 40 -7.90 5.65 -0.74
CA LEU A 40 -6.73 5.18 -1.46
C LEU A 40 -6.54 5.93 -2.77
N ASP A 41 -7.65 6.14 -3.48
CA ASP A 41 -7.58 6.84 -4.77
C ASP A 41 -7.13 8.28 -4.59
N GLU A 42 -7.56 8.91 -3.53
CA GLU A 42 -7.16 10.28 -3.26
C GLU A 42 -5.65 10.37 -3.05
N LEU A 43 -5.08 9.43 -2.31
CA LEU A 43 -3.65 9.41 -2.11
C LEU A 43 -2.91 9.15 -3.41
N SER A 44 -3.39 8.22 -4.21
CA SER A 44 -2.69 7.89 -5.45
C SER A 44 -2.79 9.02 -6.47
N LYS A 45 -3.81 9.86 -6.39
CA LYS A 45 -3.89 11.03 -7.24
C LYS A 45 -2.86 12.08 -6.89
N ASN A 46 -2.54 12.20 -5.61
CA ASN A 46 -1.64 13.24 -5.16
C ASN A 46 -0.17 12.86 -5.27
N TYR A 47 0.14 11.58 -5.41
CA TYR A 47 1.52 11.11 -5.49
C TYR A 47 1.64 10.09 -6.61
N GLU A 48 2.49 10.36 -7.60
CA GLU A 48 2.64 9.49 -8.76
C GLU A 48 3.10 8.10 -8.39
N ASN A 49 3.83 7.97 -7.32
CA ASN A 49 4.41 6.67 -6.92
C ASN A 49 3.62 5.97 -5.81
N ILE A 50 2.41 6.42 -5.53
CA ILE A 50 1.50 5.69 -4.64
C ILE A 50 0.45 5.01 -5.51
N PHE A 51 0.34 3.69 -5.35
CA PHE A 51 -0.57 2.87 -6.16
C PHE A 51 -1.60 2.22 -5.25
N SER A 52 -2.86 2.30 -5.66
CA SER A 52 -3.98 1.81 -4.87
C SER A 52 -4.28 0.35 -5.20
N PHE A 53 -4.32 -0.49 -4.18
CA PHE A 53 -4.71 -1.89 -4.32
C PHE A 53 -5.75 -2.21 -3.26
N PRO A 54 -7.03 -1.94 -3.55
CA PRO A 54 -8.09 -2.18 -2.56
C PRO A 54 -8.10 -3.62 -2.09
N LEU A 55 -8.25 -3.81 -0.79
CA LEU A 55 -8.13 -5.14 -0.24
C LEU A 55 -8.78 -5.22 1.13
N ASP A 56 -9.53 -6.30 1.35
CA ASP A 56 -9.98 -6.67 2.68
C ASP A 56 -9.02 -7.75 3.18
N VAL A 57 -8.24 -7.43 4.20
CA VAL A 57 -7.20 -8.34 4.67
C VAL A 57 -7.74 -9.62 5.27
N THR A 58 -9.04 -9.71 5.52
CA THR A 58 -9.62 -10.97 6.00
C THR A 58 -9.82 -11.96 4.84
N ASP A 59 -9.73 -11.51 3.61
CA ASP A 59 -9.86 -12.38 2.46
C ASP A 59 -8.47 -12.86 2.04
N LYS A 60 -8.11 -14.06 2.47
CA LYS A 60 -6.76 -14.58 2.25
C LYS A 60 -6.42 -14.78 0.79
N THR A 61 -7.38 -15.24 0.01
CA THR A 61 -7.15 -15.44 -1.41
C THR A 61 -6.83 -14.11 -2.09
N LYS A 62 -7.59 -13.09 -1.73
CA LYS A 62 -7.36 -11.77 -2.30
C LYS A 62 -6.02 -11.19 -1.87
N CYS A 63 -5.60 -11.47 -0.64
CA CYS A 63 -4.30 -11.02 -0.17
C CYS A 63 -3.17 -11.59 -1.03
N ILE A 64 -3.27 -12.86 -1.37
CA ILE A 64 -2.26 -13.50 -2.20
C ILE A 64 -2.28 -12.92 -3.61
N GLU A 65 -3.45 -12.68 -4.17
CA GLU A 65 -3.58 -12.08 -5.49
C GLU A 65 -2.96 -10.69 -5.52
N VAL A 66 -3.27 -9.88 -4.52
CA VAL A 66 -2.74 -8.52 -4.46
C VAL A 66 -1.22 -8.53 -4.27
N PHE A 67 -0.73 -9.41 -3.41
CA PHE A 67 0.71 -9.54 -3.21
C PHE A 67 1.41 -9.83 -4.54
N ASN A 68 0.85 -10.78 -5.31
CA ASN A 68 1.45 -11.14 -6.60
C ASN A 68 1.37 -10.00 -7.60
N GLN A 69 0.27 -9.24 -7.60
CA GLN A 69 0.14 -8.08 -8.47
C GLN A 69 1.18 -7.03 -8.14
N ILE A 70 1.37 -6.76 -6.87
CA ILE A 70 2.35 -5.76 -6.43
C ILE A 70 3.75 -6.21 -6.79
N LYS A 71 4.06 -7.47 -6.54
CA LYS A 71 5.38 -8.01 -6.83
C LYS A 71 5.67 -7.96 -8.32
N THR A 72 4.68 -8.24 -9.15
CA THR A 72 4.85 -8.15 -10.60
C THR A 72 5.09 -6.71 -11.03
N LYS A 73 4.34 -5.78 -10.47
CA LYS A 73 4.44 -4.38 -10.84
C LYS A 73 5.76 -3.75 -10.41
N PHE A 74 6.21 -4.06 -9.20
CA PHE A 74 7.40 -3.42 -8.64
C PHE A 74 8.64 -4.30 -8.75
N GLU A 75 8.48 -5.53 -9.17
CA GLU A 75 9.55 -6.54 -9.25
C GLU A 75 10.03 -7.01 -7.88
N ASN A 76 9.85 -6.20 -6.86
CA ASN A 76 10.36 -6.52 -5.54
C ASN A 76 9.54 -5.79 -4.48
N ILE A 77 9.40 -6.37 -3.31
CA ILE A 77 8.77 -5.71 -2.18
C ILE A 77 9.78 -5.74 -1.05
N ASP A 78 10.29 -4.58 -0.68
CA ASP A 78 11.33 -4.50 0.35
C ASP A 78 10.76 -4.50 1.76
N ILE A 79 9.60 -3.87 1.95
CA ILE A 79 8.96 -3.77 3.26
C ILE A 79 7.46 -4.02 3.12
N CYS A 80 6.92 -4.82 4.03
CA CYS A 80 5.47 -4.96 4.17
C CYS A 80 5.09 -4.42 5.54
N PHE A 81 4.20 -3.45 5.57
CA PHE A 81 3.72 -2.89 6.83
C PHE A 81 2.23 -3.17 6.93
N PHE A 82 1.84 -3.94 7.96
CA PHE A 82 0.45 -4.26 8.16
C PHE A 82 -0.08 -3.51 9.36
N SER A 83 -0.92 -2.51 9.11
CA SER A 83 -1.55 -1.76 10.17
C SER A 83 -2.97 -2.26 10.28
N THR A 84 -3.25 -3.08 11.25
CA THR A 84 -4.59 -3.56 11.42
C THR A 84 -5.43 -2.55 12.11
N GLY A 85 -4.86 -1.84 12.99
CA GLY A 85 -5.49 -0.70 13.64
C GLY A 85 -6.73 -1.00 14.39
N THR A 86 -7.18 -2.20 14.43
CA THR A 86 -8.41 -2.39 14.94
C THR A 86 -8.45 -3.07 16.19
N TRP A 87 -7.41 -3.55 16.70
CA TRP A 87 -7.55 -4.17 17.86
C TRP A 87 -7.12 -3.43 18.87
N ASN A 88 -7.81 -3.20 19.62
CA ASN A 88 -7.47 -2.43 20.67
C ASN A 88 -8.55 -2.43 21.58
#